data_63d59f08ca86f9ccba5189734a3a0804
#
_entry.id   63d59f08ca86f9ccba5189734a3a0804
#
_cell.length_a   1.000
_cell.length_b   1.000
_cell.length_c   1.000
_cell.angle_alpha   90.00
_cell.angle_beta   90.00
_cell.angle_gamma   90.00
#
_symmetry.space_group_name_H-M   'P 1'
#
loop_
_entity.id
_entity.type
_entity.pdbx_description
1 polymer ?
#
loop_
_entity_poly.entity_id
_entity_poly.type
_entity_poly.pdbx_seq_one_letter_code
_entity_poly.pdbx_strand_id
1 'polypeptide(L)'
;RDDSKWTIAALHNKGAACELGKNTDWCTAAPGLDYFEDYYKPEDPLFYFQNKSNLNKFQFHYGSSQFMNSKDERLDKESFEVLHDLLIETEAFNKYEILRIFDLKRMVQLRIVEGPHSDKLVAEMREILNSLKDPYGMANSLAEMATLDHFNIPTYVLRWLASEEFYEYTGVARRIVKYHEIVPSSILEDIAENNPQQRTREMAKTVLDKRRNPDISPHIRIPK
;
A
#
# COMPACT_ATOMS: atom_id res chain seq x y z
N ARG A 1 8.17 -4.72 22.32
CA ARG A 1 9.58 -5.07 22.55
C ARG A 1 10.38 -3.82 22.83
N ASP A 2 11.20 -3.87 23.83
CA ASP A 2 12.17 -2.82 24.14
C ASP A 2 13.55 -3.48 24.15
N ASP A 3 14.35 -3.23 23.13
CA ASP A 3 15.73 -3.67 23.07
C ASP A 3 16.70 -2.50 23.38
N SER A 4 17.99 -2.76 23.35
CA SER A 4 18.99 -1.72 23.66
C SER A 4 18.97 -0.54 22.68
N LYS A 5 18.43 -0.71 21.48
CA LYS A 5 18.53 0.25 20.37
C LYS A 5 17.18 0.82 19.93
N TRP A 6 16.11 0.05 20.05
CA TRP A 6 14.80 0.41 19.54
C TRP A 6 13.69 0.21 20.57
N THR A 7 12.70 1.10 20.56
CA THR A 7 11.39 0.88 21.17
C THR A 7 10.42 0.57 20.05
N ILE A 8 9.69 -0.57 20.15
CA ILE A 8 8.69 -1.01 19.19
C ILE A 8 7.39 -1.27 19.95
N ALA A 9 6.30 -0.67 19.50
CA ALA A 9 4.98 -0.84 20.12
C ALA A 9 3.88 -0.95 19.06
N ALA A 10 2.90 -1.84 19.29
CA ALA A 10 1.62 -1.79 18.61
C ALA A 10 0.71 -0.80 19.33
N LEU A 11 0.12 0.14 18.61
CA LEU A 11 -0.77 1.15 19.15
C LEU A 11 -2.21 0.62 19.13
N HIS A 12 -2.82 0.50 20.30
CA HIS A 12 -4.16 -0.05 20.45
C HIS A 12 -5.24 0.98 20.77
N ASN A 13 -4.85 2.23 20.95
CA ASN A 13 -5.79 3.32 21.20
C ASN A 13 -5.18 4.67 20.84
N LYS A 14 -6.05 5.65 20.61
CA LYS A 14 -5.68 7.02 20.26
C LYS A 14 -4.80 7.68 21.30
N GLY A 15 -5.01 7.43 22.59
CA GLY A 15 -4.20 8.00 23.67
C GLY A 15 -2.73 7.60 23.54
N ALA A 16 -2.47 6.31 23.27
CA ALA A 16 -1.10 5.82 23.02
C ALA A 16 -0.51 6.43 21.74
N ALA A 17 -1.31 6.56 20.66
CA ALA A 17 -0.85 7.20 19.43
C ALA A 17 -0.48 8.68 19.65
N CYS A 18 -1.30 9.44 20.37
CA CYS A 18 -1.01 10.83 20.71
C CYS A 18 0.23 10.96 21.62
N GLU A 19 0.39 10.08 22.61
CA GLU A 19 1.53 10.15 23.53
C GLU A 19 2.86 9.82 22.84
N LEU A 20 2.90 8.71 22.11
CA LEU A 20 4.12 8.26 21.44
C LEU A 20 4.41 9.08 20.17
N GLY A 21 3.38 9.60 19.52
CA GLY A 21 3.49 10.49 18.36
C GLY A 21 3.74 11.96 18.71
N LYS A 22 3.96 12.32 19.96
CA LYS A 22 4.35 13.71 20.32
C LYS A 22 5.57 14.16 19.51
N ASN A 23 5.50 15.39 19.00
CA ASN A 23 6.52 16.01 18.15
C ASN A 23 6.69 15.30 16.78
N THR A 24 5.64 14.73 16.27
CA THR A 24 5.54 14.26 14.88
C THR A 24 4.38 14.96 14.16
N ASP A 25 4.40 14.94 12.84
CA ASP A 25 3.33 15.50 12.00
C ASP A 25 2.23 14.47 11.67
N TRP A 26 2.22 13.33 12.34
CA TRP A 26 1.26 12.26 12.08
C TRP A 26 -0.18 12.66 12.39
N CYS A 27 -1.06 12.54 11.42
CA CYS A 27 -2.48 12.79 11.60
C CYS A 27 -3.12 11.86 12.66
N THR A 28 -2.62 10.62 12.79
CA THR A 28 -3.05 9.64 13.79
C THR A 28 -2.69 10.03 15.23
N ALA A 29 -1.72 10.92 15.41
CA ALA A 29 -1.29 11.44 16.71
C ALA A 29 -1.83 12.86 17.00
N ALA A 30 -2.55 13.47 16.06
CA ALA A 30 -3.04 14.85 16.20
C ALA A 30 -4.17 14.94 17.23
N PRO A 31 -4.06 15.80 18.27
CA PRO A 31 -5.13 16.02 19.22
C PRO A 31 -6.39 16.56 18.52
N GLY A 32 -7.55 16.02 18.86
CA GLY A 32 -8.84 16.49 18.33
C GLY A 32 -9.21 15.97 16.94
N LEU A 33 -8.36 15.19 16.28
CA LEU A 33 -8.68 14.51 15.04
C LEU A 33 -8.91 13.02 15.29
N ASP A 34 -9.86 12.40 14.59
CA ASP A 34 -10.22 10.97 14.80
C ASP A 34 -9.60 10.02 13.77
N TYR A 35 -8.54 10.48 13.08
CA TYR A 35 -7.88 9.67 12.07
C TYR A 35 -7.26 8.35 12.59
N PHE A 36 -7.00 8.23 13.91
CA PHE A 36 -6.52 6.98 14.48
C PHE A 36 -7.50 5.83 14.22
N GLU A 37 -8.81 6.08 14.37
CA GLU A 37 -9.85 5.08 14.20
C GLU A 37 -9.99 4.61 12.74
N ASP A 38 -9.60 5.44 11.78
CA ASP A 38 -9.61 5.09 10.35
C ASP A 38 -8.52 4.07 9.99
N TYR A 39 -7.42 4.05 10.76
CA TYR A 39 -6.28 3.16 10.55
C TYR A 39 -6.30 1.95 11.49
N TYR A 40 -6.77 2.13 12.73
CA TYR A 40 -6.69 1.08 13.72
C TYR A 40 -7.67 -0.05 13.44
N LYS A 41 -7.14 -1.27 13.33
CA LYS A 41 -7.90 -2.52 13.42
C LYS A 41 -7.21 -3.44 14.42
N PRO A 42 -7.94 -4.20 15.25
CA PRO A 42 -7.32 -5.12 16.22
C PRO A 42 -6.36 -6.13 15.58
N GLU A 43 -6.64 -6.54 14.35
CA GLU A 43 -5.84 -7.46 13.53
C GLU A 43 -4.72 -6.80 12.72
N ASP A 44 -4.78 -5.49 12.53
CA ASP A 44 -3.80 -4.69 11.78
C ASP A 44 -3.58 -3.34 12.46
N PRO A 45 -2.92 -3.33 13.62
CA PRO A 45 -2.68 -2.09 14.37
C PRO A 45 -1.59 -1.25 13.72
N LEU A 46 -1.57 0.02 14.09
CA LEU A 46 -0.42 0.89 13.84
C LEU A 46 0.77 0.44 14.67
N PHE A 47 1.93 0.31 14.05
CA PHE A 47 3.19 0.07 14.73
C PHE A 47 3.98 1.35 14.87
N TYR A 48 4.52 1.55 16.06
CA TYR A 48 5.40 2.64 16.41
C TYR A 48 6.82 2.12 16.61
N PHE A 49 7.79 2.87 16.08
CA PHE A 49 9.21 2.62 16.28
C PHE A 49 9.89 3.90 16.73
N GLN A 50 10.80 3.77 17.67
CA GLN A 50 11.69 4.87 18.05
C GLN A 50 13.12 4.36 18.20
N ASN A 51 14.04 5.00 17.49
CA ASN A 51 15.46 4.79 17.71
C ASN A 51 15.89 5.54 18.98
N LYS A 52 16.39 4.82 20.00
CA LYS A 52 16.77 5.41 21.28
C LYS A 52 18.01 6.31 21.21
N SER A 53 18.87 6.13 20.19
CA SER A 53 20.10 6.89 20.05
C SER A 53 19.92 8.28 19.48
N ASN A 54 18.99 8.43 18.51
CA ASN A 54 18.74 9.71 17.83
C ASN A 54 17.29 10.21 17.97
N LEU A 55 16.45 9.45 18.69
CA LEU A 55 15.03 9.75 18.94
C LEU A 55 14.16 9.82 17.70
N ASN A 56 14.66 9.38 16.56
CA ASN A 56 13.85 9.31 15.33
C ASN A 56 12.68 8.36 15.53
N LYS A 57 11.51 8.81 15.09
CA LYS A 57 10.24 8.11 15.21
C LYS A 57 9.72 7.70 13.83
N PHE A 58 9.11 6.53 13.77
CA PHE A 58 8.52 5.97 12.56
C PHE A 58 7.19 5.30 12.89
N GLN A 59 6.28 5.32 11.95
CA GLN A 59 4.97 4.68 12.04
C GLN A 59 4.76 3.74 10.86
N PHE A 60 4.21 2.56 11.14
CA PHE A 60 3.86 1.56 10.14
C PHE A 60 2.40 1.16 10.27
N HIS A 61 1.69 1.15 9.14
CA HIS A 61 0.40 0.53 8.99
C HIS A 61 0.38 -0.29 7.71
N TYR A 62 0.34 -1.61 7.85
CA TYR A 62 0.44 -2.51 6.70
C TYR A 62 -0.80 -2.47 5.82
N GLY A 63 -2.00 -2.43 6.40
CA GLY A 63 -3.25 -2.40 5.67
C GLY A 63 -3.34 -1.27 4.66
N SER A 64 -2.91 -0.06 5.04
CA SER A 64 -2.89 1.10 4.14
C SER A 64 -1.55 1.33 3.43
N SER A 65 -0.55 0.48 3.64
CA SER A 65 0.83 0.67 3.12
C SER A 65 1.45 2.02 3.50
N GLN A 66 1.10 2.53 4.68
CA GLN A 66 1.66 3.77 5.20
C GLN A 66 2.85 3.46 6.12
N PHE A 67 4.04 3.82 5.63
CA PHE A 67 5.32 3.65 6.32
C PHE A 67 5.96 5.02 6.36
N MET A 68 5.84 5.72 7.51
CA MET A 68 6.04 7.15 7.61
C MET A 68 7.14 7.49 8.61
N ASN A 69 7.93 8.50 8.29
CA ASN A 69 8.85 9.13 9.25
C ASN A 69 8.11 10.13 10.15
N SER A 70 8.83 10.83 11.05
CA SER A 70 8.24 11.78 11.98
C SER A 70 7.62 13.03 11.33
N LYS A 71 7.92 13.29 10.06
CA LYS A 71 7.35 14.41 9.28
C LYS A 71 6.16 13.99 8.40
N ASP A 72 5.62 12.80 8.65
CA ASP A 72 4.55 12.20 7.83
C ASP A 72 4.95 12.02 6.36
N GLU A 73 6.25 11.87 6.11
CA GLU A 73 6.81 11.56 4.80
C GLU A 73 7.05 10.06 4.67
N ARG A 74 6.87 9.52 3.48
CA ARG A 74 7.13 8.10 3.20
C ARG A 74 8.60 7.74 3.42
N LEU A 75 8.84 6.53 3.91
CA LEU A 75 10.19 6.04 4.10
C LEU A 75 10.88 5.78 2.76
N ASP A 76 12.18 6.05 2.72
CA ASP A 76 13.05 5.50 1.70
C ASP A 76 13.19 3.97 1.84
N LYS A 77 13.71 3.34 0.78
CA LYS A 77 13.85 1.87 0.72
C LYS A 77 14.70 1.33 1.86
N GLU A 78 15.82 1.97 2.17
CA GLU A 78 16.77 1.51 3.19
C GLU A 78 16.14 1.57 4.59
N SER A 79 15.51 2.69 4.94
CA SER A 79 14.80 2.84 6.20
C SER A 79 13.65 1.85 6.34
N PHE A 80 12.91 1.61 5.25
CA PHE A 80 11.83 0.62 5.24
C PHE A 80 12.37 -0.79 5.52
N GLU A 81 13.41 -1.24 4.82
CA GLU A 81 13.97 -2.58 4.98
C GLU A 81 14.44 -2.82 6.42
N VAL A 82 15.18 -1.87 7.00
CA VAL A 82 15.69 -1.98 8.38
C VAL A 82 14.55 -2.10 9.40
N LEU A 83 13.53 -1.26 9.31
CA LEU A 83 12.42 -1.26 10.26
C LEU A 83 11.49 -2.46 10.07
N HIS A 84 11.36 -2.90 8.85
CA HIS A 84 10.61 -4.08 8.47
C HIS A 84 11.24 -5.36 9.02
N ASP A 85 12.56 -5.54 8.89
CA ASP A 85 13.28 -6.67 9.45
C ASP A 85 13.16 -6.70 10.99
N LEU A 86 13.27 -5.53 11.63
CA LEU A 86 13.03 -5.39 13.07
C LEU A 86 11.62 -5.83 13.48
N LEU A 87 10.60 -5.55 12.65
CA LEU A 87 9.24 -5.96 12.94
C LEU A 87 9.04 -7.47 12.78
N ILE A 88 9.66 -8.08 11.76
CA ILE A 88 9.64 -9.55 11.56
C ILE A 88 10.20 -10.28 12.78
N GLU A 89 11.27 -9.76 13.38
CA GLU A 89 11.89 -10.36 14.57
C GLU A 89 11.02 -10.23 15.84
N THR A 90 9.91 -9.52 15.80
CA THR A 90 9.03 -9.35 16.96
C THR A 90 7.96 -10.43 17.01
N GLU A 91 7.73 -11.04 18.19
CA GLU A 91 6.62 -11.98 18.40
C GLU A 91 5.23 -11.33 18.20
N ALA A 92 5.15 -10.01 18.26
CA ALA A 92 3.92 -9.25 18.02
C ALA A 92 3.34 -9.53 16.64
N PHE A 93 4.18 -9.83 15.66
CA PHE A 93 3.79 -10.17 14.31
C PHE A 93 2.85 -11.38 14.24
N ASN A 94 3.10 -12.38 15.11
CA ASN A 94 2.30 -13.62 15.14
C ASN A 94 0.90 -13.44 15.71
N LYS A 95 0.62 -12.33 16.40
CA LYS A 95 -0.69 -12.07 17.01
C LYS A 95 -1.72 -11.50 16.04
N TYR A 96 -1.27 -10.93 14.95
CA TYR A 96 -2.10 -10.16 14.04
C TYR A 96 -2.21 -10.83 12.67
N GLU A 97 -3.23 -10.53 11.93
CA GLU A 97 -3.38 -10.95 10.53
C GLU A 97 -2.25 -10.41 9.63
N ILE A 98 -1.44 -9.55 10.16
CA ILE A 98 -0.27 -8.91 9.56
C ILE A 98 0.67 -9.90 8.87
N LEU A 99 0.86 -11.12 9.38
CA LEU A 99 1.67 -12.11 8.67
C LEU A 99 1.14 -12.41 7.27
N ARG A 100 -0.17 -12.57 7.13
CA ARG A 100 -0.79 -12.80 5.82
C ARG A 100 -0.70 -11.59 4.92
N ILE A 101 -0.98 -10.42 5.49
CA ILE A 101 -0.82 -9.13 4.79
C ILE A 101 0.62 -8.94 4.35
N PHE A 102 1.55 -9.24 5.25
CA PHE A 102 2.97 -9.18 5.00
C PHE A 102 3.41 -10.17 3.92
N ASP A 103 3.03 -11.44 4.03
CA ASP A 103 3.39 -12.45 3.05
C ASP A 103 2.88 -12.07 1.66
N LEU A 104 1.64 -11.59 1.56
CA LEU A 104 1.07 -11.10 0.31
C LEU A 104 1.90 -9.94 -0.27
N LYS A 105 2.22 -8.93 0.54
CA LYS A 105 3.03 -7.78 0.11
C LYS A 105 4.46 -8.18 -0.23
N ARG A 106 5.06 -9.07 0.55
CA ARG A 106 6.40 -9.61 0.28
C ARG A 106 6.44 -10.44 -1.00
N MET A 107 5.42 -11.23 -1.27
CA MET A 107 5.30 -11.97 -2.54
C MET A 107 5.30 -11.01 -3.72
N VAL A 108 4.62 -9.88 -3.59
CA VAL A 108 4.60 -8.83 -4.61
C VAL A 108 5.98 -8.17 -4.77
N GLN A 109 6.68 -7.89 -3.67
CA GLN A 109 7.97 -7.20 -3.68
C GLN A 109 9.15 -8.05 -4.13
N LEU A 110 9.22 -9.31 -3.66
CA LEU A 110 10.44 -10.12 -3.80
C LEU A 110 10.49 -10.96 -5.09
N ARG A 111 9.38 -11.12 -5.80
CA ARG A 111 9.33 -11.97 -6.99
C ARG A 111 9.23 -11.17 -8.27
N ILE A 112 10.30 -10.44 -8.57
CA ILE A 112 10.52 -9.65 -9.81
C ILE A 112 10.72 -10.55 -11.05
N VAL A 113 10.37 -11.80 -11.03
CA VAL A 113 10.62 -12.69 -12.17
C VAL A 113 9.35 -12.80 -13.01
N GLU A 114 9.33 -12.10 -14.14
CA GLU A 114 8.47 -12.45 -15.25
C GLU A 114 8.91 -13.83 -15.76
N GLY A 115 8.09 -14.84 -15.52
CA GLY A 115 8.41 -16.20 -15.90
C GLY A 115 7.19 -17.10 -15.87
N PRO A 116 7.31 -18.37 -16.32
CA PRO A 116 6.20 -19.33 -16.44
C PRO A 116 5.51 -19.66 -15.10
N HIS A 117 5.96 -19.11 -13.99
CA HIS A 117 5.39 -19.32 -12.65
C HIS A 117 4.45 -18.19 -12.19
N SER A 118 4.19 -17.19 -13.03
CA SER A 118 3.31 -16.05 -12.68
C SER A 118 1.91 -16.48 -12.25
N ASP A 119 1.32 -17.44 -12.95
CA ASP A 119 -0.05 -17.92 -12.68
C ASP A 119 -0.14 -18.62 -11.32
N LYS A 120 0.86 -19.45 -10.98
CA LYS A 120 0.91 -20.10 -9.68
C LYS A 120 1.04 -19.07 -8.57
N LEU A 121 1.87 -18.07 -8.76
CA LEU A 121 2.06 -17.01 -7.77
C LEU A 121 0.81 -16.14 -7.60
N VAL A 122 0.12 -15.82 -8.71
CA VAL A 122 -1.17 -15.12 -8.64
C VAL A 122 -2.21 -15.96 -7.91
N ALA A 123 -2.24 -17.29 -8.12
CA ALA A 123 -3.12 -18.19 -7.39
C ALA A 123 -2.84 -18.19 -5.88
N GLU A 124 -1.58 -18.27 -5.48
CA GLU A 124 -1.19 -18.19 -4.07
C GLU A 124 -1.57 -16.82 -3.45
N MET A 125 -1.32 -15.71 -4.17
CA MET A 125 -1.72 -14.36 -3.72
C MET A 125 -3.24 -14.24 -3.56
N ARG A 126 -4.00 -14.83 -4.49
CA ARG A 126 -5.47 -14.87 -4.44
C ARG A 126 -5.98 -15.63 -3.22
N GLU A 127 -5.40 -16.79 -2.90
CA GLU A 127 -5.76 -17.56 -1.71
C GLU A 127 -5.50 -16.75 -0.44
N ILE A 128 -4.35 -16.09 -0.33
CA ILE A 128 -4.03 -15.23 0.81
C ILE A 128 -5.03 -14.07 0.88
N LEU A 129 -5.25 -13.35 -0.22
CA LEU A 129 -6.15 -12.22 -0.27
C LEU A 129 -7.57 -12.59 0.19
N ASN A 130 -8.11 -13.71 -0.33
CA ASN A 130 -9.45 -14.18 0.01
C ASN A 130 -9.55 -14.69 1.46
N SER A 131 -8.44 -14.99 2.11
CA SER A 131 -8.40 -15.40 3.52
C SER A 131 -8.41 -14.22 4.48
N LEU A 132 -8.20 -12.99 3.99
CA LEU A 132 -8.20 -11.78 4.81
C LEU A 132 -9.63 -11.34 5.14
N LYS A 133 -9.80 -10.66 6.27
CA LYS A 133 -11.09 -10.10 6.68
C LYS A 133 -11.54 -8.94 5.78
N ASP A 134 -10.59 -8.18 5.25
CA ASP A 134 -10.82 -7.09 4.32
C ASP A 134 -10.01 -7.26 3.02
N PRO A 135 -10.42 -8.17 2.13
CA PRO A 135 -9.72 -8.37 0.86
C PRO A 135 -9.77 -7.14 -0.04
N TYR A 136 -10.83 -6.32 0.06
CA TYR A 136 -10.99 -5.08 -0.72
C TYR A 136 -9.98 -4.01 -0.33
N GLY A 137 -9.87 -3.72 0.97
CA GLY A 137 -8.88 -2.77 1.48
C GLY A 137 -7.47 -3.21 1.12
N MET A 138 -7.19 -4.52 1.16
CA MET A 138 -5.89 -5.05 0.79
C MET A 138 -5.62 -4.96 -0.71
N ALA A 139 -6.57 -5.28 -1.58
CA ALA A 139 -6.41 -5.11 -3.02
C ALA A 139 -6.14 -3.64 -3.40
N ASN A 140 -6.86 -2.70 -2.79
CA ASN A 140 -6.59 -1.27 -2.93
C ASN A 140 -5.19 -0.88 -2.44
N SER A 141 -4.75 -1.43 -1.32
CA SER A 141 -3.43 -1.21 -0.75
C SER A 141 -2.31 -1.74 -1.66
N LEU A 142 -2.49 -2.92 -2.26
CA LEU A 142 -1.56 -3.47 -3.25
C LEU A 142 -1.47 -2.59 -4.51
N ALA A 143 -2.61 -2.08 -4.99
CA ALA A 143 -2.64 -1.15 -6.10
C ALA A 143 -1.95 0.18 -5.76
N GLU A 144 -2.04 0.63 -4.51
CA GLU A 144 -1.33 1.82 -4.04
C GLU A 144 0.18 1.59 -3.91
N MET A 145 0.60 0.42 -3.42
CA MET A 145 2.02 0.04 -3.40
C MET A 145 2.66 0.10 -4.78
N ALA A 146 1.91 -0.22 -5.84
CA ALA A 146 2.38 -0.10 -7.22
C ALA A 146 2.87 1.31 -7.59
N THR A 147 2.50 2.30 -6.79
CA THR A 147 2.80 3.70 -7.05
C THR A 147 3.99 4.23 -6.25
N LEU A 148 4.55 3.40 -5.39
CA LEU A 148 5.71 3.76 -4.60
C LEU A 148 6.99 3.41 -5.36
N ASP A 149 7.86 4.39 -5.58
CA ASP A 149 9.10 4.24 -6.36
C ASP A 149 10.01 3.10 -5.89
N HIS A 150 9.93 2.73 -4.60
CA HIS A 150 10.73 1.66 -4.04
C HIS A 150 10.08 0.27 -4.13
N PHE A 151 8.84 0.18 -4.61
CA PHE A 151 8.17 -1.10 -4.85
C PHE A 151 8.07 -1.37 -6.36
N ASN A 152 9.01 -2.14 -6.89
CA ASN A 152 8.92 -2.64 -8.26
C ASN A 152 7.86 -3.74 -8.33
N ILE A 153 6.61 -3.36 -8.54
CA ILE A 153 5.52 -4.33 -8.67
C ILE A 153 5.58 -4.97 -10.07
N PRO A 154 5.66 -6.30 -10.15
CA PRO A 154 5.67 -6.99 -11.42
C PRO A 154 4.42 -6.73 -12.25
N THR A 155 4.60 -6.64 -13.58
CA THR A 155 3.50 -6.38 -14.54
C THR A 155 2.35 -7.40 -14.41
N TYR A 156 2.64 -8.65 -14.11
CA TYR A 156 1.59 -9.67 -13.94
C TYR A 156 0.70 -9.41 -12.71
N VAL A 157 1.24 -8.81 -11.64
CA VAL A 157 0.43 -8.41 -10.46
C VAL A 157 -0.48 -7.25 -10.81
N LEU A 158 0.03 -6.25 -11.54
CA LEU A 158 -0.80 -5.14 -12.02
C LEU A 158 -1.91 -5.65 -12.96
N ARG A 159 -1.60 -6.61 -13.84
CA ARG A 159 -2.59 -7.24 -14.73
C ARG A 159 -3.65 -8.01 -13.93
N TRP A 160 -3.24 -8.76 -12.91
CA TRP A 160 -4.16 -9.45 -12.02
C TRP A 160 -5.08 -8.45 -11.29
N LEU A 161 -4.53 -7.40 -10.68
CA LEU A 161 -5.31 -6.37 -10.00
C LEU A 161 -6.23 -5.57 -10.93
N ALA A 162 -5.92 -5.51 -12.23
CA ALA A 162 -6.76 -4.88 -13.25
C ALA A 162 -7.82 -5.82 -13.85
N SER A 163 -7.81 -7.12 -13.52
CA SER A 163 -8.68 -8.14 -14.10
C SER A 163 -10.12 -8.06 -13.60
N GLU A 164 -11.00 -8.84 -14.24
CA GLU A 164 -12.43 -8.95 -13.92
C GLU A 164 -12.70 -9.30 -12.46
N GLU A 165 -11.79 -10.03 -11.80
CA GLU A 165 -11.87 -10.41 -10.39
C GLU A 165 -12.01 -9.18 -9.47
N PHE A 166 -11.45 -8.04 -9.88
CA PHE A 166 -11.47 -6.81 -9.10
C PHE A 166 -12.42 -5.74 -9.64
N TYR A 167 -13.23 -6.04 -10.63
CA TYR A 167 -14.13 -5.04 -11.23
C TYR A 167 -15.17 -4.49 -10.25
N GLU A 168 -15.61 -5.30 -9.31
CA GLU A 168 -16.50 -4.85 -8.24
C GLU A 168 -15.79 -3.92 -7.25
N TYR A 169 -14.47 -3.94 -7.22
CA TYR A 169 -13.64 -3.11 -6.34
C TYR A 169 -13.31 -1.78 -7.01
N THR A 170 -14.24 -0.85 -6.92
CA THR A 170 -14.22 0.44 -7.64
C THR A 170 -12.92 1.24 -7.46
N GLY A 171 -12.16 0.98 -6.40
CA GLY A 171 -10.92 1.66 -6.07
C GLY A 171 -9.69 1.14 -6.82
N VAL A 172 -9.58 -0.17 -7.05
CA VAL A 172 -8.34 -0.82 -7.55
C VAL A 172 -7.97 -0.33 -8.94
N ALA A 173 -8.84 -0.51 -9.92
CA ALA A 173 -8.59 -0.08 -11.30
C ALA A 173 -8.38 1.43 -11.39
N ARG A 174 -9.14 2.23 -10.62
CA ARG A 174 -8.98 3.69 -10.57
C ARG A 174 -7.62 4.11 -10.02
N ARG A 175 -7.09 3.42 -9.00
CA ARG A 175 -5.75 3.66 -8.47
C ARG A 175 -4.69 3.33 -9.51
N ILE A 176 -4.79 2.18 -10.19
CA ILE A 176 -3.89 1.79 -11.28
C ILE A 176 -3.85 2.89 -12.35
N VAL A 177 -5.00 3.37 -12.80
CA VAL A 177 -5.09 4.45 -13.79
C VAL A 177 -4.52 5.77 -13.28
N LYS A 178 -4.73 6.12 -12.00
CA LYS A 178 -4.22 7.35 -11.39
C LYS A 178 -2.70 7.43 -11.44
N TYR A 179 -2.04 6.30 -11.28
CA TYR A 179 -0.58 6.20 -11.25
C TYR A 179 0.00 5.61 -12.55
N HIS A 180 -0.60 5.99 -13.62
CA HIS A 180 -0.38 5.45 -14.96
C HIS A 180 1.07 5.51 -15.47
N GLU A 181 1.95 6.32 -14.90
CA GLU A 181 3.30 6.53 -15.43
C GLU A 181 4.10 5.24 -15.53
N ILE A 182 3.94 4.34 -14.56
CA ILE A 182 4.61 3.04 -14.48
C ILE A 182 3.78 1.87 -15.03
N VAL A 183 2.51 2.10 -15.35
CA VAL A 183 1.59 1.03 -15.79
C VAL A 183 1.74 0.81 -17.30
N PRO A 184 1.96 -0.42 -17.79
CA PRO A 184 2.00 -0.73 -19.22
C PRO A 184 0.72 -0.31 -19.96
N SER A 185 0.87 0.19 -21.19
CA SER A 185 -0.28 0.62 -22.00
C SER A 185 -1.30 -0.48 -22.23
N SER A 186 -0.86 -1.75 -22.37
CA SER A 186 -1.76 -2.90 -22.53
C SER A 186 -2.71 -3.10 -21.34
N ILE A 187 -2.31 -2.78 -20.12
CA ILE A 187 -3.18 -2.84 -18.94
C ILE A 187 -4.18 -1.69 -18.96
N LEU A 188 -3.74 -0.50 -19.35
CA LEU A 188 -4.63 0.65 -19.49
C LEU A 188 -5.65 0.45 -20.61
N GLU A 189 -5.27 -0.21 -21.70
CA GLU A 189 -6.16 -0.58 -22.82
C GLU A 189 -7.22 -1.57 -22.32
N ASP A 190 -6.82 -2.61 -21.58
CA ASP A 190 -7.77 -3.55 -20.99
C ASP A 190 -8.76 -2.86 -20.04
N ILE A 191 -8.29 -1.99 -19.15
CA ILE A 191 -9.17 -1.20 -18.28
C ILE A 191 -10.10 -0.29 -19.09
N ALA A 192 -9.61 0.33 -20.16
CA ALA A 192 -10.38 1.25 -21.01
C ALA A 192 -11.50 0.54 -21.79
N GLU A 193 -11.32 -0.74 -22.12
CA GLU A 193 -12.27 -1.53 -22.87
C GLU A 193 -13.24 -2.28 -21.95
N ASN A 194 -12.73 -2.94 -20.93
CA ASN A 194 -13.44 -4.00 -20.21
C ASN A 194 -13.93 -3.61 -18.81
N ASN A 195 -13.40 -2.53 -18.19
CA ASN A 195 -13.83 -2.16 -16.84
C ASN A 195 -15.32 -1.72 -16.84
N PRO A 196 -16.20 -2.27 -15.97
CA PRO A 196 -17.62 -1.97 -15.97
C PRO A 196 -17.94 -0.50 -15.65
N GLN A 197 -17.03 0.19 -14.94
CA GLN A 197 -17.24 1.57 -14.53
C GLN A 197 -16.86 2.54 -15.65
N GLN A 198 -17.84 3.22 -16.22
CA GLN A 198 -17.65 4.19 -17.29
C GLN A 198 -16.56 5.23 -16.95
N ARG A 199 -16.60 5.79 -15.74
CA ARG A 199 -15.62 6.79 -15.29
C ARG A 199 -14.19 6.27 -15.32
N THR A 200 -13.97 5.02 -14.90
CA THR A 200 -12.65 4.38 -14.90
C THR A 200 -12.17 4.14 -16.34
N ARG A 201 -13.05 3.68 -17.23
CA ARG A 201 -12.73 3.54 -18.67
C ARG A 201 -12.33 4.89 -19.29
N GLU A 202 -13.08 5.95 -19.03
CA GLU A 202 -12.80 7.30 -19.53
C GLU A 202 -11.45 7.83 -19.02
N MET A 203 -11.13 7.61 -17.76
CA MET A 203 -9.83 7.96 -17.20
C MET A 203 -8.70 7.22 -17.92
N ALA A 204 -8.82 5.90 -18.13
CA ALA A 204 -7.82 5.10 -18.83
C ALA A 204 -7.63 5.57 -20.29
N LYS A 205 -8.71 5.84 -21.01
CA LYS A 205 -8.68 6.42 -22.37
C LYS A 205 -7.95 7.76 -22.40
N THR A 206 -8.25 8.64 -21.46
CA THR A 206 -7.60 9.97 -21.35
C THR A 206 -6.08 9.83 -21.18
N VAL A 207 -5.65 8.85 -20.38
CA VAL A 207 -4.22 8.58 -20.15
C VAL A 207 -3.57 8.03 -21.43
N LEU A 208 -4.22 7.08 -22.09
CA LEU A 208 -3.73 6.50 -23.34
C LEU A 208 -3.59 7.57 -24.45
N ASP A 209 -4.59 8.45 -24.57
CA ASP A 209 -4.55 9.53 -25.54
C ASP A 209 -3.41 10.52 -25.28
N LYS A 210 -3.15 10.85 -24.02
CA LYS A 210 -1.96 11.67 -23.65
C LYS A 210 -0.64 11.00 -23.98
N ARG A 211 -0.53 9.68 -23.81
CA ARG A 211 0.67 8.93 -24.19
C ARG A 211 0.91 8.91 -25.69
N ARG A 212 -0.18 8.78 -26.46
CA ARG A 212 -0.12 8.78 -27.93
C ARG A 212 0.15 10.17 -28.51
N ASN A 213 -0.29 11.21 -27.82
CA ASN A 213 -0.18 12.61 -28.27
C ASN A 213 0.30 13.50 -27.12
N PRO A 214 1.60 13.47 -26.79
CA PRO A 214 2.15 14.21 -25.65
C PRO A 214 2.00 15.75 -25.78
N ASP A 215 1.83 16.27 -26.99
CA ASP A 215 1.66 17.69 -27.28
C ASP A 215 0.23 18.21 -27.06
N ILE A 216 -0.73 17.36 -26.75
CA ILE A 216 -2.09 17.80 -26.42
C ILE A 216 -2.07 18.41 -25.03
N SER A 217 -2.18 19.72 -24.98
CA SER A 217 -2.13 20.63 -23.84
C SER A 217 -3.01 20.24 -22.63
N PRO A 218 -2.60 20.60 -21.38
CA PRO A 218 -3.14 20.08 -20.11
C PRO A 218 -4.51 20.64 -19.68
N HIS A 219 -5.41 20.95 -20.60
CA HIS A 219 -6.72 21.53 -20.25
C HIS A 219 -7.80 20.50 -19.90
N ILE A 220 -7.52 19.21 -19.96
CA ILE A 220 -8.48 18.20 -19.49
C ILE A 220 -8.26 18.00 -18.00
N ARG A 221 -9.06 18.69 -17.16
CA ARG A 221 -9.14 18.43 -15.73
C ARG A 221 -9.68 17.01 -15.52
N ILE A 222 -8.84 16.13 -14.95
CA ILE A 222 -9.33 14.85 -14.42
C ILE A 222 -10.31 15.20 -13.28
N PRO A 223 -11.57 14.81 -13.35
CA PRO A 223 -12.53 15.08 -12.28
C PRO A 223 -12.01 14.43 -10.98
N LYS A 224 -12.02 15.23 -9.90
CA LYS A 224 -11.65 14.78 -8.54
C LYS A 224 -12.62 13.74 -8.01
#